data_14c26be6e5aeb9ae3000b24cce183f11
#
_entry.id   14c26be6e5aeb9ae3000b24cce183f11
#
_cell.length_a   1.000
_cell.length_b   1.000
_cell.length_c   1.000
_cell.angle_alpha   90.00
_cell.angle_beta   90.00
_cell.angle_gamma   90.00
#
_symmetry.space_group_name_H-M   'P 1'
#
loop_
_entity.id
_entity.type
_entity.pdbx_description
1 polymer ?
#
loop_
_entity_poly.entity_id
_entity_poly.type
_entity_poly.pdbx_seq_one_letter_code
_entity_poly.pdbx_strand_id
1 'polypeptide(L)'
;MERTWSRLVKAMALLCIAAIGVTSLTSCQTYGEAAGLGAGLGAVTGAIIGHQSGHTVEGAAIGAVVGGLAGLIAHDIKVRQARSKQETEAAYNYQPSQGEMLTLERTEVLPPSVRPGEQIEASIQYALLGTGGSVQVSEQRTLMRGDQVVADVSTQNFTRPDGTWVSSQTVRLPGNIQPGTYTVVTVVRTARSAISARADFTVL
;
A
#
# COMPACT_ATOMS: atom_id res chain seq x y z
N MET A 1 20.12 58.14 -14.62
CA MET A 1 18.75 57.56 -14.55
C MET A 1 18.71 56.05 -14.83
N GLU A 2 19.61 55.45 -15.57
CA GLU A 2 19.57 54.02 -15.90
C GLU A 2 19.92 53.05 -14.77
N ARG A 3 20.76 53.43 -13.81
CA ARG A 3 21.15 52.56 -12.70
C ARG A 3 20.05 52.30 -11.66
N THR A 4 19.12 53.22 -11.51
CA THR A 4 17.97 53.07 -10.59
C THR A 4 16.88 52.17 -11.17
N TRP A 5 16.66 52.24 -12.48
CA TRP A 5 15.66 51.39 -13.15
C TRP A 5 16.08 49.91 -13.16
N SER A 6 17.37 49.63 -13.42
CA SER A 6 17.86 48.24 -13.41
C SER A 6 17.75 47.56 -12.02
N ARG A 7 17.88 48.37 -10.94
CA ARG A 7 17.68 47.85 -9.55
C ARG A 7 16.22 47.61 -9.22
N LEU A 8 15.32 48.47 -9.70
CA LEU A 8 13.87 48.31 -9.56
C LEU A 8 13.35 47.05 -10.31
N VAL A 9 13.81 46.84 -11.55
CA VAL A 9 13.45 45.67 -12.34
C VAL A 9 13.95 44.35 -11.71
N LYS A 10 15.19 44.35 -11.18
CA LYS A 10 15.73 43.19 -10.46
C LYS A 10 15.01 42.94 -9.14
N ALA A 11 14.61 43.96 -8.40
CA ALA A 11 13.84 43.81 -7.18
C ALA A 11 12.43 43.28 -7.46
N MET A 12 11.75 43.77 -8.51
CA MET A 12 10.45 43.25 -8.94
C MET A 12 10.54 41.82 -9.44
N ALA A 13 11.59 41.46 -10.19
CA ALA A 13 11.77 40.07 -10.64
C ALA A 13 12.02 39.11 -9.47
N LEU A 14 12.77 39.50 -8.45
CA LEU A 14 12.98 38.73 -7.22
C LEU A 14 11.69 38.61 -6.40
N LEU A 15 10.87 39.64 -6.35
CA LEU A 15 9.57 39.61 -5.65
C LEU A 15 8.57 38.70 -6.35
N CYS A 16 8.55 38.67 -7.69
CA CYS A 16 7.72 37.77 -8.49
C CYS A 16 8.14 36.31 -8.31
N ILE A 17 9.44 36.00 -8.25
CA ILE A 17 9.95 34.65 -8.02
C ILE A 17 9.60 34.16 -6.61
N ALA A 18 9.66 35.03 -5.60
CA ALA A 18 9.26 34.72 -4.24
C ALA A 18 7.74 34.49 -4.12
N ALA A 19 6.91 35.24 -4.86
CA ALA A 19 5.46 35.08 -4.86
C ALA A 19 5.03 33.78 -5.55
N ILE A 20 5.70 33.34 -6.61
CA ILE A 20 5.43 32.07 -7.31
C ILE A 20 5.85 30.88 -6.44
N GLY A 21 6.92 31.01 -5.64
CA GLY A 21 7.38 29.96 -4.72
C GLY A 21 6.41 29.70 -3.55
N VAL A 22 5.65 30.69 -3.10
CA VAL A 22 4.74 30.57 -1.96
C VAL A 22 3.34 30.03 -2.39
N THR A 23 2.92 30.30 -3.62
CA THR A 23 1.60 29.81 -4.12
C THR A 23 1.63 28.37 -4.56
N SER A 24 2.80 27.77 -4.80
CA SER A 24 2.92 26.34 -5.15
C SER A 24 2.85 25.40 -3.93
N LEU A 25 2.90 25.91 -2.70
CA LEU A 25 2.82 25.09 -1.48
C LEU A 25 1.38 24.86 -0.97
N THR A 26 0.38 25.56 -1.50
CA THR A 26 -1.02 25.40 -1.04
C THR A 26 -1.93 24.67 -2.01
N SER A 27 -1.46 24.28 -3.20
CA SER A 27 -2.28 23.58 -4.21
C SER A 27 -1.99 22.09 -4.37
N CYS A 28 -1.14 21.48 -3.55
CA CYS A 28 -0.74 20.07 -3.68
C CYS A 28 -1.16 19.19 -2.52
N GLN A 29 -2.25 19.50 -1.81
CA GLN A 29 -2.70 18.64 -0.70
C GLN A 29 -3.42 17.36 -1.16
N THR A 30 -3.69 17.17 -2.46
CA THR A 30 -4.48 16.00 -2.89
C THR A 30 -3.73 15.06 -3.84
N TYR A 31 -2.70 15.51 -4.55
CA TYR A 31 -1.95 14.67 -5.50
C TYR A 31 -0.46 14.50 -5.15
N GLY A 32 0.18 15.49 -4.57
CA GLY A 32 1.61 15.43 -4.21
C GLY A 32 1.89 14.56 -2.99
N GLU A 33 1.02 14.61 -1.98
CA GLU A 33 1.13 13.73 -0.81
C GLU A 33 0.85 12.27 -1.18
N ALA A 34 -0.11 12.02 -2.09
CA ALA A 34 -0.37 10.67 -2.59
C ALA A 34 0.82 10.11 -3.39
N ALA A 35 1.50 10.93 -4.20
CA ALA A 35 2.68 10.50 -4.95
C ALA A 35 3.91 10.29 -4.05
N GLY A 36 4.13 11.17 -3.06
CA GLY A 36 5.22 11.04 -2.09
C GLY A 36 5.02 9.86 -1.13
N LEU A 37 3.79 9.65 -0.67
CA LEU A 37 3.42 8.51 0.16
C LEU A 37 3.47 7.21 -0.66
N GLY A 38 3.02 7.22 -1.92
CA GLY A 38 3.08 6.06 -2.82
C GLY A 38 4.52 5.60 -3.05
N ALA A 39 5.44 6.49 -3.37
CA ALA A 39 6.84 6.15 -3.58
C ALA A 39 7.52 5.63 -2.29
N GLY A 40 7.22 6.24 -1.13
CA GLY A 40 7.74 5.79 0.16
C GLY A 40 7.18 4.43 0.57
N LEU A 41 5.88 4.23 0.41
CA LEU A 41 5.21 2.97 0.74
C LEU A 41 5.58 1.86 -0.24
N GLY A 42 5.71 2.18 -1.53
CA GLY A 42 6.18 1.23 -2.54
C GLY A 42 7.59 0.72 -2.25
N ALA A 43 8.52 1.61 -1.88
CA ALA A 43 9.88 1.22 -1.49
C ALA A 43 9.90 0.30 -0.25
N VAL A 44 9.04 0.57 0.74
CA VAL A 44 8.92 -0.27 1.93
C VAL A 44 8.33 -1.64 1.59
N THR A 45 7.30 -1.68 0.76
CA THR A 45 6.71 -2.95 0.29
C THR A 45 7.74 -3.77 -0.47
N GLY A 46 8.46 -3.14 -1.40
CA GLY A 46 9.53 -3.76 -2.16
C GLY A 46 10.65 -4.29 -1.26
N ALA A 47 11.04 -3.55 -0.21
CA ALA A 47 12.05 -4.00 0.74
C ALA A 47 11.61 -5.24 1.53
N ILE A 48 10.33 -5.31 1.95
CA ILE A 48 9.79 -6.48 2.67
C ILE A 48 9.77 -7.70 1.73
N ILE A 49 9.29 -7.52 0.50
CA ILE A 49 9.24 -8.59 -0.50
C ILE A 49 10.67 -9.05 -0.84
N GLY A 50 11.57 -8.10 -1.07
CA GLY A 50 12.97 -8.36 -1.37
C GLY A 50 13.71 -9.06 -0.23
N HIS A 51 13.39 -8.74 1.02
CA HIS A 51 13.97 -9.41 2.19
C HIS A 51 13.58 -10.89 2.25
N GLN A 52 12.35 -11.23 1.94
CA GLN A 52 11.90 -12.63 1.87
C GLN A 52 12.57 -13.40 0.72
N SER A 53 13.00 -12.70 -0.32
CA SER A 53 13.71 -13.27 -1.49
C SER A 53 15.23 -13.15 -1.42
N GLY A 54 15.80 -12.56 -0.38
CA GLY A 54 17.22 -12.28 -0.24
C GLY A 54 17.75 -11.07 -1.03
N HIS A 55 16.86 -10.26 -1.63
CA HIS A 55 17.18 -9.11 -2.49
C HIS A 55 16.57 -7.80 -1.97
N THR A 56 16.78 -7.47 -0.70
CA THR A 56 16.12 -6.35 -0.01
C THR A 56 16.33 -5.00 -0.69
N VAL A 57 17.55 -4.72 -1.16
CA VAL A 57 17.89 -3.42 -1.78
C VAL A 57 17.26 -3.30 -3.17
N GLU A 58 17.28 -4.36 -3.95
CA GLU A 58 16.68 -4.44 -5.28
C GLU A 58 15.14 -4.37 -5.16
N GLY A 59 14.56 -5.06 -4.17
CA GLY A 59 13.14 -4.99 -3.90
C GLY A 59 12.64 -3.59 -3.51
N ALA A 60 13.42 -2.84 -2.73
CA ALA A 60 13.09 -1.46 -2.37
C ALA A 60 13.16 -0.52 -3.59
N ALA A 61 14.15 -0.71 -4.47
CA ALA A 61 14.30 0.08 -5.69
C ALA A 61 13.16 -0.21 -6.68
N ILE A 62 12.75 -1.46 -6.84
CA ILE A 62 11.62 -1.86 -7.70
C ILE A 62 10.30 -1.31 -7.15
N GLY A 63 10.09 -1.36 -5.84
CA GLY A 63 8.90 -0.81 -5.19
C GLY A 63 8.75 0.71 -5.31
N ALA A 64 9.83 1.44 -5.57
CA ALA A 64 9.80 2.89 -5.81
C ALA A 64 9.42 3.26 -7.26
N VAL A 65 9.49 2.33 -8.20
CA VAL A 65 9.10 2.55 -9.61
C VAL A 65 7.60 2.29 -9.76
N VAL A 66 6.81 3.33 -9.70
CA VAL A 66 5.36 3.25 -9.91
C VAL A 66 5.09 3.10 -11.41
N GLY A 67 4.99 1.87 -11.88
CA GLY A 67 4.40 1.55 -13.17
C GLY A 67 2.87 1.51 -13.03
N GLY A 68 2.19 2.65 -13.13
CA GLY A 68 0.74 2.67 -12.98
C GLY A 68 0.02 2.00 -14.15
N LEU A 69 -0.73 0.93 -13.91
CA LEU A 69 -1.76 0.46 -14.83
C LEU A 69 -2.88 1.49 -14.86
N ALA A 70 -2.92 2.29 -15.94
CA ALA A 70 -4.00 3.24 -16.12
C ALA A 70 -5.35 2.50 -16.23
N GLY A 71 -6.34 2.95 -15.46
CA GLY A 71 -7.69 2.38 -15.47
C GLY A 71 -7.95 1.25 -14.46
N LEU A 72 -7.01 0.96 -13.55
CA LEU A 72 -7.30 0.09 -12.41
C LEU A 72 -8.21 0.84 -11.43
N ILE A 73 -9.31 0.20 -11.02
CA ILE A 73 -10.28 0.76 -10.05
C ILE A 73 -10.34 -0.16 -8.85
N ALA A 74 -9.88 0.32 -7.70
CA ALA A 74 -10.01 -0.35 -6.43
C ALA A 74 -11.25 0.17 -5.69
N HIS A 75 -12.07 -0.75 -5.18
CA HIS A 75 -13.20 -0.43 -4.32
C HIS A 75 -12.77 -0.37 -2.84
N ASP A 76 -13.65 0.14 -1.98
CA ASP A 76 -13.40 0.18 -0.55
C ASP A 76 -13.12 -1.21 0.03
N ILE A 77 -12.23 -1.26 1.01
CA ILE A 77 -11.91 -2.51 1.70
C ILE A 77 -13.04 -2.87 2.65
N LYS A 78 -13.59 -4.07 2.48
CA LYS A 78 -14.54 -4.67 3.41
C LYS A 78 -13.78 -5.39 4.51
N VAL A 79 -14.13 -5.09 5.76
CA VAL A 79 -13.46 -5.62 6.94
C VAL A 79 -14.46 -6.32 7.84
N ARG A 80 -14.06 -7.49 8.38
CA ARG A 80 -14.81 -8.17 9.44
C ARG A 80 -13.86 -8.84 10.42
N GLN A 81 -14.26 -8.90 11.67
CA GLN A 81 -13.59 -9.75 12.66
C GLN A 81 -14.07 -11.19 12.48
N ALA A 82 -13.15 -12.10 12.21
CA ALA A 82 -13.44 -13.53 11.99
C ALA A 82 -13.48 -14.30 13.31
N ARG A 83 -12.60 -13.94 14.27
CA ARG A 83 -12.56 -14.50 15.63
C ARG A 83 -12.30 -13.37 16.62
N SER A 84 -12.92 -13.48 17.78
CA SER A 84 -12.65 -12.62 18.93
C SER A 84 -11.21 -12.80 19.44
N LYS A 85 -10.79 -11.93 20.36
CA LYS A 85 -9.51 -12.06 21.05
C LYS A 85 -9.38 -13.44 21.71
N GLN A 86 -10.36 -13.86 22.51
CA GLN A 86 -10.33 -15.11 23.26
C GLN A 86 -10.23 -16.33 22.33
N GLU A 87 -11.02 -16.35 21.26
CA GLU A 87 -10.98 -17.43 20.27
C GLU A 87 -9.63 -17.48 19.54
N THR A 88 -9.04 -16.31 19.26
CA THR A 88 -7.73 -16.22 18.62
C THR A 88 -6.63 -16.64 19.58
N GLU A 89 -6.65 -16.20 20.83
CA GLU A 89 -5.71 -16.63 21.88
C GLU A 89 -5.74 -18.15 22.07
N ALA A 90 -6.94 -18.75 22.11
CA ALA A 90 -7.09 -20.18 22.22
C ALA A 90 -6.55 -20.94 20.98
N ALA A 91 -6.81 -20.43 19.78
CA ALA A 91 -6.33 -21.03 18.53
C ALA A 91 -4.80 -21.07 18.42
N TYR A 92 -4.11 -20.10 19.01
CA TYR A 92 -2.63 -19.99 18.98
C TYR A 92 -1.96 -20.41 20.28
N ASN A 93 -2.70 -20.86 21.31
CA ASN A 93 -2.19 -21.07 22.67
C ASN A 93 -1.37 -19.85 23.14
N TYR A 94 -1.87 -18.65 22.83
CA TYR A 94 -1.16 -17.41 23.05
C TYR A 94 -0.99 -17.12 24.54
N GLN A 95 0.21 -16.67 24.92
CA GLN A 95 0.53 -16.20 26.24
C GLN A 95 0.98 -14.74 26.20
N PRO A 96 0.54 -13.88 27.14
CA PRO A 96 0.92 -12.46 27.14
C PRO A 96 2.43 -12.18 27.15
N SER A 97 3.22 -13.11 27.64
CA SER A 97 4.69 -13.03 27.64
C SER A 97 5.31 -13.09 26.26
N GLN A 98 4.57 -13.53 25.23
CA GLN A 98 5.04 -13.60 23.85
C GLN A 98 5.07 -12.22 23.16
N GLY A 99 4.41 -11.21 23.76
CA GLY A 99 4.32 -9.88 23.19
C GLY A 99 3.40 -9.80 21.97
N GLU A 100 3.57 -8.79 21.13
CA GLU A 100 2.74 -8.63 19.93
C GLU A 100 2.96 -9.77 18.93
N MET A 101 1.87 -10.39 18.50
CA MET A 101 1.84 -11.41 17.47
C MET A 101 1.00 -10.92 16.30
N LEU A 102 1.60 -10.85 15.11
CA LEU A 102 0.92 -10.61 13.83
C LEU A 102 1.23 -11.77 12.90
N THR A 103 0.22 -12.58 12.58
CA THR A 103 0.41 -13.85 11.84
C THR A 103 -0.56 -13.96 10.69
N LEU A 104 -0.05 -14.26 9.49
CA LEU A 104 -0.87 -14.57 8.31
C LEU A 104 -1.56 -15.93 8.49
N GLU A 105 -2.86 -15.99 8.24
CA GLU A 105 -3.62 -17.23 8.22
C GLU A 105 -4.01 -17.66 6.81
N ARG A 106 -4.46 -16.71 5.98
CA ARG A 106 -4.90 -16.97 4.61
C ARG A 106 -4.76 -15.74 3.74
N THR A 107 -4.45 -15.95 2.49
CA THR A 107 -4.59 -14.96 1.42
C THR A 107 -5.08 -15.64 0.16
N GLU A 108 -5.92 -14.95 -0.60
CA GLU A 108 -6.46 -15.46 -1.86
C GLU A 108 -6.91 -14.35 -2.78
N VAL A 109 -6.94 -14.65 -4.08
CA VAL A 109 -7.57 -13.83 -5.11
C VAL A 109 -8.61 -14.66 -5.83
N LEU A 110 -9.83 -14.16 -5.95
CA LEU A 110 -10.95 -14.82 -6.63
C LEU A 110 -11.57 -13.90 -7.69
N PRO A 111 -11.95 -14.44 -8.85
CA PRO A 111 -11.64 -15.79 -9.33
C PRO A 111 -10.15 -15.93 -9.69
N PRO A 112 -9.60 -17.16 -9.77
CA PRO A 112 -8.19 -17.38 -10.08
C PRO A 112 -7.81 -17.07 -11.54
N SER A 113 -8.82 -16.90 -12.42
CA SER A 113 -8.62 -16.51 -13.81
C SER A 113 -9.70 -15.53 -14.24
N VAL A 114 -9.30 -14.47 -14.94
CA VAL A 114 -10.18 -13.38 -15.38
C VAL A 114 -9.80 -12.91 -16.78
N ARG A 115 -10.71 -12.21 -17.44
CA ARG A 115 -10.44 -11.48 -18.68
C ARG A 115 -10.10 -10.02 -18.41
N PRO A 116 -9.40 -9.34 -19.34
CA PRO A 116 -9.23 -7.89 -19.27
C PRO A 116 -10.57 -7.17 -19.02
N GLY A 117 -10.58 -6.20 -18.10
CA GLY A 117 -11.76 -5.44 -17.73
C GLY A 117 -12.66 -6.08 -16.66
N GLU A 118 -12.43 -7.34 -16.29
CA GLU A 118 -13.15 -8.03 -15.23
C GLU A 118 -12.64 -7.64 -13.83
N GLN A 119 -13.30 -8.17 -12.80
CA GLN A 119 -13.00 -7.88 -11.40
C GLN A 119 -12.40 -9.10 -10.73
N ILE A 120 -11.48 -8.83 -9.81
CA ILE A 120 -10.98 -9.78 -8.83
C ILE A 120 -11.35 -9.31 -7.43
N GLU A 121 -11.45 -10.22 -6.48
CA GLU A 121 -11.51 -9.94 -5.06
C GLU A 121 -10.24 -10.46 -4.39
N ALA A 122 -9.44 -9.57 -3.85
CA ALA A 122 -8.24 -9.90 -3.09
C ALA A 122 -8.56 -9.87 -1.59
N SER A 123 -8.33 -10.99 -0.90
CA SER A 123 -8.59 -11.13 0.52
C SER A 123 -7.37 -11.57 1.31
N ILE A 124 -7.30 -11.13 2.56
CA ILE A 124 -6.30 -11.54 3.54
C ILE A 124 -6.97 -11.79 4.89
N GLN A 125 -6.54 -12.83 5.57
CA GLN A 125 -6.91 -13.13 6.95
C GLN A 125 -5.65 -13.22 7.80
N TYR A 126 -5.64 -12.52 8.93
CA TYR A 126 -4.51 -12.51 9.85
C TYR A 126 -4.96 -12.42 11.31
N ALA A 127 -4.17 -13.01 12.19
CA ALA A 127 -4.31 -12.90 13.62
C ALA A 127 -3.44 -11.75 14.14
N LEU A 128 -3.99 -10.97 15.09
CA LEU A 128 -3.33 -9.88 15.80
C LEU A 128 -3.61 -10.06 17.29
N LEU A 129 -2.57 -10.25 18.09
CA LEU A 129 -2.65 -10.42 19.54
C LEU A 129 -1.55 -9.65 20.26
N GLY A 130 -1.73 -9.43 21.56
CA GLY A 130 -0.71 -8.83 22.43
C GLY A 130 -0.45 -7.36 22.18
N THR A 131 -1.40 -6.66 21.60
CA THR A 131 -1.26 -5.23 21.30
C THR A 131 -1.45 -4.34 22.54
N GLY A 132 -2.04 -4.88 23.60
CA GLY A 132 -2.37 -4.13 24.81
C GLY A 132 -3.60 -3.23 24.67
N GLY A 133 -4.33 -3.35 23.55
CA GLY A 133 -5.52 -2.54 23.24
C GLY A 133 -5.79 -2.49 21.75
N SER A 134 -6.30 -1.37 21.27
CA SER A 134 -6.44 -1.14 19.83
C SER A 134 -5.21 -0.45 19.26
N VAL A 135 -4.69 -0.95 18.14
CA VAL A 135 -3.54 -0.39 17.44
C VAL A 135 -3.87 0.02 16.00
N GLN A 136 -3.07 0.92 15.47
CA GLN A 136 -3.13 1.26 14.05
C GLN A 136 -2.52 0.13 13.23
N VAL A 137 -3.28 -0.36 12.25
CA VAL A 137 -2.86 -1.36 11.28
C VAL A 137 -2.94 -0.74 9.89
N SER A 138 -1.84 -0.72 9.18
CA SER A 138 -1.79 -0.33 7.77
C SER A 138 -1.87 -1.58 6.90
N GLU A 139 -2.78 -1.58 5.93
CA GLU A 139 -2.88 -2.61 4.90
C GLU A 139 -2.58 -1.98 3.55
N GLN A 140 -1.53 -2.46 2.89
CA GLN A 140 -1.16 -2.03 1.53
C GLN A 140 -1.30 -3.20 0.58
N ARG A 141 -1.93 -2.94 -0.58
CA ARG A 141 -2.05 -3.90 -1.67
C ARG A 141 -1.36 -3.38 -2.91
N THR A 142 -0.56 -4.23 -3.52
CA THR A 142 0.20 -3.92 -4.73
C THR A 142 -0.01 -5.04 -5.74
N LEU A 143 -0.22 -4.67 -7.00
CA LEU A 143 -0.30 -5.62 -8.11
C LEU A 143 1.08 -5.76 -8.75
N MET A 144 1.53 -6.99 -8.89
CA MET A 144 2.81 -7.33 -9.51
C MET A 144 2.64 -8.22 -10.73
N ARG A 145 3.61 -8.16 -11.65
CA ARG A 145 3.81 -9.11 -12.75
C ARG A 145 5.26 -9.59 -12.71
N GLY A 146 5.47 -10.84 -12.32
CA GLY A 146 6.81 -11.29 -11.95
C GLY A 146 7.34 -10.46 -10.77
N ASP A 147 8.53 -9.87 -10.94
CA ASP A 147 9.16 -9.03 -9.93
C ASP A 147 8.87 -7.52 -10.09
N GLN A 148 8.05 -7.16 -11.08
CA GLN A 148 7.72 -5.76 -11.35
C GLN A 148 6.41 -5.35 -10.71
N VAL A 149 6.41 -4.21 -10.00
CA VAL A 149 5.19 -3.53 -9.57
C VAL A 149 4.52 -2.92 -10.78
N VAL A 150 3.28 -3.31 -11.03
CA VAL A 150 2.49 -2.78 -12.15
C VAL A 150 1.42 -1.79 -11.68
N ALA A 151 1.01 -1.85 -10.42
CA ALA A 151 0.14 -0.85 -9.82
C ALA A 151 0.14 -0.92 -8.28
N ASP A 152 0.06 0.23 -7.63
CA ASP A 152 -0.37 0.32 -6.24
C ASP A 152 -1.90 0.31 -6.22
N VAL A 153 -2.48 -0.71 -5.60
CA VAL A 153 -3.93 -0.92 -5.58
C VAL A 153 -4.58 -0.05 -4.51
N SER A 154 -4.07 -0.12 -3.30
CA SER A 154 -4.59 0.66 -2.17
C SER A 154 -3.64 0.66 -0.98
N THR A 155 -3.74 1.71 -0.16
CA THR A 155 -3.19 1.76 1.20
C THR A 155 -4.28 2.28 2.12
N GLN A 156 -4.61 1.51 3.16
CA GLN A 156 -5.65 1.81 4.13
C GLN A 156 -5.13 1.63 5.54
N ASN A 157 -5.59 2.51 6.45
CA ASN A 157 -5.25 2.44 7.86
C ASN A 157 -6.51 2.13 8.67
N PHE A 158 -6.39 1.19 9.59
CA PHE A 158 -7.48 0.73 10.46
C PHE A 158 -7.04 0.76 11.91
N THR A 159 -7.97 1.08 12.81
CA THR A 159 -7.78 0.83 14.24
C THR A 159 -8.36 -0.53 14.57
N ARG A 160 -7.53 -1.47 15.08
CA ARG A 160 -7.94 -2.85 15.36
C ARG A 160 -7.57 -3.27 16.76
N PRO A 161 -8.51 -3.86 17.53
CA PRO A 161 -8.19 -4.60 18.73
C PRO A 161 -7.65 -6.01 18.39
N ASP A 162 -7.16 -6.70 19.41
CA ASP A 162 -6.75 -8.10 19.32
C ASP A 162 -7.87 -8.98 18.74
N GLY A 163 -7.52 -9.97 17.95
CA GLY A 163 -8.42 -10.91 17.30
C GLY A 163 -7.94 -11.36 15.92
N THR A 164 -8.75 -12.14 15.22
CA THR A 164 -8.52 -12.50 13.81
C THR A 164 -9.37 -11.64 12.90
N TRP A 165 -8.74 -11.06 11.91
CA TRP A 165 -9.34 -10.10 10.98
C TRP A 165 -9.30 -10.61 9.55
N VAL A 166 -10.38 -10.39 8.82
CA VAL A 166 -10.45 -10.59 7.37
C VAL A 166 -10.70 -9.24 6.73
N SER A 167 -9.91 -8.92 5.73
CA SER A 167 -10.18 -7.79 4.84
C SER A 167 -10.15 -8.24 3.39
N SER A 168 -11.14 -7.82 2.61
CA SER A 168 -11.24 -8.07 1.19
C SER A 168 -11.46 -6.80 0.41
N GLN A 169 -10.96 -6.77 -0.81
CA GLN A 169 -11.08 -5.63 -1.71
C GLN A 169 -11.36 -6.10 -3.12
N THR A 170 -12.42 -5.57 -3.70
CA THR A 170 -12.71 -5.77 -5.13
C THR A 170 -11.88 -4.80 -5.95
N VAL A 171 -11.20 -5.33 -6.95
CA VAL A 171 -10.34 -4.57 -7.87
C VAL A 171 -10.80 -4.84 -9.30
N ARG A 172 -11.18 -3.80 -10.03
CA ARG A 172 -11.48 -3.88 -11.45
C ARG A 172 -10.21 -3.68 -12.24
N LEU A 173 -9.90 -4.65 -13.08
CA LEU A 173 -8.73 -4.60 -13.96
C LEU A 173 -8.99 -3.72 -15.18
N PRO A 174 -7.98 -3.06 -15.73
CA PRO A 174 -8.11 -2.33 -17.00
C PRO A 174 -8.43 -3.27 -18.16
N GLY A 175 -9.20 -2.76 -19.15
CA GLY A 175 -9.51 -3.54 -20.36
C GLY A 175 -8.31 -3.79 -21.29
N ASN A 176 -7.19 -3.09 -21.05
CA ASN A 176 -5.94 -3.23 -21.80
C ASN A 176 -4.83 -3.94 -21.03
N ILE A 177 -5.16 -4.54 -19.87
CA ILE A 177 -4.18 -5.33 -19.12
C ILE A 177 -3.69 -6.51 -19.97
N GLN A 178 -2.39 -6.74 -19.96
CA GLN A 178 -1.79 -7.80 -20.78
C GLN A 178 -2.10 -9.18 -20.19
N PRO A 179 -2.36 -10.20 -21.02
CA PRO A 179 -2.48 -11.58 -20.56
C PRO A 179 -1.24 -12.06 -19.80
N GLY A 180 -1.44 -12.94 -18.83
CA GLY A 180 -0.36 -13.52 -18.05
C GLY A 180 -0.68 -13.65 -16.56
N THR A 181 0.28 -14.14 -15.78
CA THR A 181 0.15 -14.31 -14.33
C THR A 181 0.50 -13.02 -13.61
N TYR A 182 -0.36 -12.65 -12.69
CA TYR A 182 -0.22 -11.51 -11.80
C TYR A 182 -0.30 -11.96 -10.35
N THR A 183 0.34 -11.22 -9.46
CA THR A 183 0.34 -11.46 -8.03
C THR A 183 -0.19 -10.23 -7.32
N VAL A 184 -1.20 -10.39 -6.46
CA VAL A 184 -1.54 -9.37 -5.47
C VAL A 184 -0.69 -9.61 -4.24
N VAL A 185 0.14 -8.63 -3.92
CA VAL A 185 0.93 -8.61 -2.69
C VAL A 185 0.20 -7.73 -1.69
N THR A 186 -0.11 -8.29 -0.52
CA THR A 186 -0.70 -7.55 0.61
C THR A 186 0.29 -7.49 1.75
N VAL A 187 0.63 -6.29 2.19
CA VAL A 187 1.45 -6.05 3.38
C VAL A 187 0.56 -5.51 4.48
N VAL A 188 0.59 -6.17 5.63
CA VAL A 188 -0.08 -5.73 6.85
C VAL A 188 0.97 -5.34 7.87
N ARG A 189 0.83 -4.16 8.46
CA ARG A 189 1.83 -3.59 9.35
C ARG A 189 1.19 -2.94 10.56
N THR A 190 1.82 -3.16 11.71
CA THR A 190 1.64 -2.39 12.93
C THR A 190 2.88 -1.51 13.18
N ALA A 191 2.95 -0.83 14.30
CA ALA A 191 4.16 -0.10 14.70
C ALA A 191 5.35 -1.04 15.03
N ARG A 192 5.10 -2.32 15.33
CA ARG A 192 6.11 -3.27 15.82
C ARG A 192 6.33 -4.46 14.89
N SER A 193 5.32 -4.82 14.09
CA SER A 193 5.32 -6.05 13.30
C SER A 193 4.87 -5.79 11.87
N ALA A 194 5.33 -6.62 10.95
CA ALA A 194 4.85 -6.61 9.57
C ALA A 194 4.79 -8.03 9.02
N ILE A 195 3.76 -8.31 8.22
CA ILE A 195 3.63 -9.53 7.43
C ILE A 195 3.37 -9.18 5.97
N SER A 196 3.79 -10.06 5.07
CA SER A 196 3.52 -9.96 3.64
C SER A 196 2.88 -11.25 3.16
N ALA A 197 1.87 -11.12 2.30
CA ALA A 197 1.14 -12.22 1.71
C ALA A 197 1.09 -12.04 0.19
N ARG A 198 1.15 -13.15 -0.55
CA ARG A 198 1.11 -13.18 -2.02
C ARG A 198 0.01 -14.10 -2.47
N ALA A 199 -0.82 -13.66 -3.42
CA ALA A 199 -1.85 -14.47 -4.05
C ALA A 199 -1.87 -14.21 -5.55
N ASP A 200 -1.80 -15.29 -6.34
CA ASP A 200 -1.68 -15.23 -7.78
C ASP A 200 -3.04 -15.36 -8.45
N PHE A 201 -3.17 -14.75 -9.64
CA PHE A 201 -4.27 -14.96 -10.57
C PHE A 201 -3.77 -14.81 -12.02
N THR A 202 -4.56 -15.30 -12.96
CA THR A 202 -4.22 -15.26 -14.39
C THR A 202 -5.17 -14.36 -15.15
N VAL A 203 -4.62 -13.46 -15.98
CA VAL A 203 -5.37 -12.73 -17.02
C VAL A 203 -5.27 -13.53 -18.31
N LEU A 204 -6.45 -13.87 -18.91
CA LEU A 204 -6.59 -14.72 -20.10
C LEU A 204 -6.39 -13.94 -21.40
#